data_c34217565aed9c9ca4e8a218f13f6809
#
_entry.id   c34217565aed9c9ca4e8a218f13f6809
#
_cell.length_a   1.000
_cell.length_b   1.000
_cell.length_c   1.000
_cell.angle_alpha   90.00
_cell.angle_beta   90.00
_cell.angle_gamma   90.00
#
_symmetry.space_group_name_H-M   'P 1'
#
loop_
_entity.id
_entity.type
_entity.pdbx_description
1 polymer ?
#
loop_
_entity_poly.entity_id
_entity_poly.type
_entity_poly.pdbx_seq_one_letter_code
_entity_poly.pdbx_strand_id
1 'polypeptide(L)'
;GMQTRPDDATLAQWFSGNRLPPGAEPRALGYAGHQFGNFVPQLGDGRALLLGEVVDQQGQRQDVQLKGSGRTPFSRGGDGRSPLGPVLREYLVSEFMAAVGVPTTRALAAVTTGERVVRQMAEPGAILTRVARSHIRVGTFQFAAVRRDEAVLKALADHVIARHYPETANADDPYLALLEAVTARQAALVARWMSLGFIHGVMNTDNCSIAGDTIDYGPCAFMEQFDPQKVFSSIDQGGRYAFNHQPGIAQWNLARFAETLLPLMREEGEAVVEQATEVLRGFTARFGAEQRRLHADKQGLAPESDRAVALMEALETQMHQGRMDMTATFDALTHYAKTLGAQALSTDTPAHSQKEALLALT
;
A
#
# COMPACT_ATOMS: atom_id res chain seq x y z
N GLY A 1 22.68 -2.85 -18.53
CA GLY A 1 22.43 -1.58 -17.87
C GLY A 1 23.01 -0.44 -18.69
N MET A 2 22.35 0.73 -18.66
CA MET A 2 22.89 1.91 -19.32
C MET A 2 24.25 2.28 -18.70
N GLN A 3 25.29 2.30 -19.51
CA GLN A 3 26.65 2.65 -19.04
C GLN A 3 26.86 4.16 -18.86
N THR A 4 25.96 5.00 -19.42
CA THR A 4 25.97 6.45 -19.28
C THR A 4 24.55 6.97 -19.09
N ARG A 5 24.41 7.99 -18.22
CA ARG A 5 23.12 8.70 -18.04
C ARG A 5 22.77 9.40 -19.35
N PRO A 6 21.53 9.23 -19.90
CA PRO A 6 21.04 10.00 -21.03
C PRO A 6 20.99 11.50 -20.70
N ASP A 7 21.03 12.35 -21.72
CA ASP A 7 20.82 13.77 -21.55
C ASP A 7 19.36 14.10 -21.13
N ASP A 8 19.16 15.29 -20.61
CA ASP A 8 17.85 15.69 -20.07
C ASP A 8 16.76 15.75 -21.15
N ALA A 9 17.12 16.06 -22.41
CA ALA A 9 16.18 16.07 -23.53
C ALA A 9 15.71 14.63 -23.86
N THR A 10 16.61 13.67 -23.85
CA THR A 10 16.29 12.24 -24.03
C THR A 10 15.41 11.74 -22.88
N LEU A 11 15.74 12.06 -21.62
CA LEU A 11 14.94 11.69 -20.47
C LEU A 11 13.53 12.30 -20.53
N ALA A 12 13.41 13.55 -20.94
CA ALA A 12 12.12 14.20 -21.14
C ALA A 12 11.27 13.48 -22.20
N GLN A 13 11.87 13.04 -23.29
CA GLN A 13 11.18 12.25 -24.34
C GLN A 13 10.72 10.87 -23.82
N TRP A 14 11.53 10.17 -23.04
CA TRP A 14 11.17 8.87 -22.49
C TRP A 14 10.06 8.97 -21.45
N PHE A 15 10.19 9.89 -20.51
CA PHE A 15 9.23 10.03 -19.41
C PHE A 15 7.93 10.75 -19.80
N SER A 16 7.92 11.44 -20.94
CA SER A 16 6.69 11.94 -21.55
C SER A 16 6.01 10.89 -22.47
N GLY A 17 6.64 9.75 -22.71
CA GLY A 17 6.12 8.71 -23.61
C GLY A 17 6.17 9.06 -25.10
N ASN A 18 6.84 10.16 -25.47
CA ASN A 18 6.99 10.57 -26.87
C ASN A 18 8.05 9.74 -27.63
N ARG A 19 8.96 9.12 -26.89
CA ARG A 19 9.96 8.18 -27.39
C ARG A 19 10.12 7.04 -26.40
N LEU A 20 10.14 5.81 -26.88
CA LEU A 20 10.38 4.64 -26.03
C LEU A 20 11.87 4.51 -25.67
N PRO A 21 12.21 4.21 -24.41
CA PRO A 21 13.56 3.81 -24.07
C PRO A 21 13.94 2.49 -24.76
N PRO A 22 15.24 2.26 -25.04
CA PRO A 22 15.70 1.02 -25.65
C PRO A 22 15.26 -0.21 -24.85
N GLY A 23 14.71 -1.21 -25.52
CA GLY A 23 14.22 -2.44 -24.91
C GLY A 23 12.86 -2.35 -24.23
N ALA A 24 12.18 -1.21 -24.32
CA ALA A 24 10.81 -1.10 -23.81
C ALA A 24 9.82 -1.86 -24.70
N GLU A 25 8.92 -2.61 -24.05
CA GLU A 25 7.78 -3.31 -24.68
C GLU A 25 6.47 -2.86 -24.00
N PRO A 26 5.90 -1.72 -24.43
CA PRO A 26 4.78 -1.10 -23.75
C PRO A 26 3.54 -1.99 -23.69
N ARG A 27 2.95 -2.14 -22.50
CA ARG A 27 1.75 -2.93 -22.26
C ARG A 27 0.81 -2.23 -21.28
N ALA A 28 -0.48 -2.22 -21.59
CA ALA A 28 -1.51 -1.85 -20.63
C ALA A 28 -1.95 -3.13 -19.88
N LEU A 29 -1.90 -3.11 -18.56
CA LEU A 29 -2.21 -4.27 -17.74
C LEU A 29 -3.73 -4.41 -17.59
N GLY A 30 -4.23 -5.65 -17.79
CA GLY A 30 -5.61 -6.01 -17.54
C GLY A 30 -5.82 -6.43 -16.08
N TYR A 31 -6.85 -5.91 -15.43
CA TYR A 31 -7.31 -6.37 -14.13
C TYR A 31 -8.82 -6.18 -14.01
N ALA A 32 -9.45 -6.95 -13.13
CA ALA A 32 -10.80 -6.75 -12.64
C ALA A 32 -10.74 -6.06 -11.27
N GLY A 33 -11.87 -5.91 -10.60
CA GLY A 33 -11.82 -5.43 -9.23
C GLY A 33 -13.20 -5.31 -8.60
N HIS A 34 -13.22 -5.42 -7.26
CA HIS A 34 -14.37 -5.05 -6.46
C HIS A 34 -14.23 -3.59 -6.06
N GLN A 35 -14.92 -2.72 -6.77
CA GLN A 35 -14.97 -1.30 -6.46
C GLN A 35 -16.10 -1.01 -5.48
N PHE A 36 -15.77 -0.53 -4.29
CA PHE A 36 -16.75 -0.35 -3.18
C PHE A 36 -17.59 -1.62 -2.91
N GLY A 37 -16.96 -2.80 -3.07
CA GLY A 37 -17.61 -4.10 -2.88
C GLY A 37 -18.33 -4.63 -4.11
N ASN A 38 -18.51 -3.85 -5.18
CA ASN A 38 -19.19 -4.27 -6.41
C ASN A 38 -18.15 -4.78 -7.44
N PHE A 39 -18.35 -5.99 -7.94
CA PHE A 39 -17.43 -6.59 -8.90
C PHE A 39 -17.55 -5.98 -10.29
N VAL A 40 -16.41 -5.54 -10.84
CA VAL A 40 -16.26 -5.07 -12.21
C VAL A 40 -15.27 -5.99 -12.94
N PRO A 41 -15.73 -6.77 -13.93
CA PRO A 41 -14.92 -7.83 -14.55
C PRO A 41 -13.80 -7.31 -15.45
N GLN A 42 -13.85 -6.04 -15.84
CA GLN A 42 -12.82 -5.43 -16.68
C GLN A 42 -12.63 -3.95 -16.30
N LEU A 43 -11.52 -3.66 -15.67
CA LEU A 43 -10.99 -2.33 -15.35
C LEU A 43 -9.77 -2.05 -16.21
N GLY A 44 -8.61 -2.49 -15.76
CA GLY A 44 -7.33 -2.34 -16.43
C GLY A 44 -6.71 -0.94 -16.36
N ASP A 45 -5.50 -0.81 -16.85
CA ASP A 45 -4.72 0.43 -16.88
C ASP A 45 -5.28 1.41 -17.93
N GLY A 46 -6.34 2.14 -17.57
CA GLY A 46 -7.02 3.09 -18.47
C GLY A 46 -6.22 4.34 -18.81
N ARG A 47 -5.12 4.60 -18.09
CA ARG A 47 -4.21 5.74 -18.29
C ARG A 47 -2.75 5.43 -17.94
N ALA A 48 -2.43 4.17 -17.73
CA ALA A 48 -1.08 3.75 -17.39
C ALA A 48 -0.55 2.75 -18.41
N LEU A 49 0.76 2.74 -18.61
CA LEU A 49 1.43 1.93 -19.60
C LEU A 49 2.74 1.40 -19.01
N LEU A 50 2.82 0.10 -18.76
CA LEU A 50 4.05 -0.56 -18.35
C LEU A 50 5.04 -0.52 -19.53
N LEU A 51 6.20 0.06 -19.33
CA LEU A 51 7.26 0.11 -20.35
C LEU A 51 8.09 -1.16 -20.37
N GLY A 52 8.19 -1.85 -19.24
CA GLY A 52 9.02 -3.02 -19.03
C GLY A 52 9.59 -3.06 -17.62
N GLU A 53 10.67 -3.82 -17.46
CA GLU A 53 11.33 -4.03 -16.20
C GLU A 53 12.79 -3.58 -16.26
N VAL A 54 13.31 -3.16 -15.12
CA VAL A 54 14.73 -2.87 -14.91
C VAL A 54 15.22 -3.65 -13.70
N VAL A 55 16.53 -3.89 -13.64
CA VAL A 55 17.19 -4.40 -12.44
C VAL A 55 17.90 -3.23 -11.78
N ASP A 56 17.57 -2.96 -10.52
CA ASP A 56 18.18 -1.88 -9.76
C ASP A 56 19.59 -2.24 -9.27
N GLN A 57 20.24 -1.30 -8.58
CA GLN A 57 21.62 -1.50 -8.08
C GLN A 57 21.71 -2.59 -6.99
N GLN A 58 20.60 -2.95 -6.37
CA GLN A 58 20.49 -4.02 -5.39
C GLN A 58 20.18 -5.39 -6.02
N GLY A 59 20.09 -5.44 -7.36
CA GLY A 59 19.74 -6.66 -8.09
C GLY A 59 18.24 -6.98 -8.09
N GLN A 60 17.39 -6.04 -7.63
CA GLN A 60 15.95 -6.25 -7.56
C GLN A 60 15.29 -5.87 -8.90
N ARG A 61 14.35 -6.68 -9.36
CA ARG A 61 13.53 -6.38 -10.55
C ARG A 61 12.45 -5.36 -10.19
N GLN A 62 12.38 -4.30 -10.99
CA GLN A 62 11.44 -3.20 -10.83
C GLN A 62 10.67 -2.99 -12.14
N ASP A 63 9.34 -2.90 -12.04
CA ASP A 63 8.50 -2.45 -13.14
C ASP A 63 8.65 -0.94 -13.32
N VAL A 64 8.67 -0.47 -14.57
CA VAL A 64 8.63 0.96 -14.93
C VAL A 64 7.36 1.25 -15.72
N GLN A 65 6.50 2.10 -15.19
CA GLN A 65 5.19 2.41 -15.74
C GLN A 65 4.99 3.92 -15.91
N LEU A 66 4.49 4.35 -17.07
CA LEU A 66 4.01 5.73 -17.28
C LEU A 66 2.53 5.81 -16.91
N LYS A 67 2.14 6.78 -16.06
CA LYS A 67 0.75 7.04 -15.66
C LYS A 67 0.32 8.44 -16.10
N GLY A 68 -0.70 8.51 -16.93
CA GLY A 68 -1.18 9.74 -17.56
C GLY A 68 -0.69 9.96 -18.98
N SER A 69 -0.07 8.95 -19.63
CA SER A 69 0.59 9.06 -20.94
C SER A 69 -0.36 8.98 -22.14
N GLY A 70 -1.62 8.73 -21.92
CA GLY A 70 -2.61 8.68 -23.00
C GLY A 70 -3.53 7.47 -22.96
N ARG A 71 -4.29 7.28 -24.01
CA ARG A 71 -5.29 6.22 -24.14
C ARG A 71 -4.66 4.84 -24.22
N THR A 72 -5.35 3.89 -23.59
CA THR A 72 -5.08 2.44 -23.68
C THR A 72 -6.38 1.72 -24.05
N PRO A 73 -6.34 0.41 -24.33
CA PRO A 73 -7.56 -0.39 -24.53
C PRO A 73 -8.53 -0.36 -23.33
N PHE A 74 -8.04 0.02 -22.14
CA PHE A 74 -8.85 0.06 -20.92
C PHE A 74 -9.34 1.47 -20.54
N SER A 75 -9.20 2.49 -21.39
CA SER A 75 -9.57 3.87 -21.07
C SER A 75 -11.08 4.14 -20.98
N ARG A 76 -11.91 3.18 -21.39
CA ARG A 76 -13.38 3.27 -21.29
C ARG A 76 -13.95 4.59 -21.82
N GLY A 77 -13.45 5.06 -22.97
CA GLY A 77 -13.82 6.35 -23.55
C GLY A 77 -13.11 7.58 -22.99
N GLY A 78 -12.35 7.44 -21.92
CA GLY A 78 -11.53 8.52 -21.36
C GLY A 78 -10.32 8.90 -22.23
N ASP A 79 -9.70 10.02 -21.91
CA ASP A 79 -8.52 10.54 -22.62
C ASP A 79 -7.19 9.88 -22.21
N GLY A 80 -7.19 9.13 -21.12
CA GLY A 80 -5.97 8.47 -20.59
C GLY A 80 -4.94 9.45 -20.03
N ARG A 81 -5.28 10.73 -19.88
CA ARG A 81 -4.42 11.80 -19.39
C ARG A 81 -4.56 12.01 -17.89
N SER A 82 -3.58 12.69 -17.30
CA SER A 82 -3.62 13.09 -15.89
C SER A 82 -3.31 14.58 -15.74
N PRO A 83 -4.09 15.31 -14.92
CA PRO A 83 -3.69 16.63 -14.48
C PRO A 83 -2.43 16.60 -13.61
N LEU A 84 -1.73 17.74 -13.53
CA LEU A 84 -0.49 17.89 -12.75
C LEU A 84 -0.70 17.65 -11.25
N GLY A 85 -1.82 18.14 -10.68
CA GLY A 85 -2.13 17.98 -9.25
C GLY A 85 -2.07 16.53 -8.78
N PRO A 86 -2.86 15.61 -9.36
CA PRO A 86 -2.79 14.17 -9.05
C PRO A 86 -1.42 13.53 -9.26
N VAL A 87 -0.65 13.96 -10.25
CA VAL A 87 0.72 13.47 -10.52
C VAL A 87 1.66 13.87 -9.40
N LEU A 88 1.65 15.15 -9.01
CA LEU A 88 2.48 15.64 -7.89
C LEU A 88 2.06 15.03 -6.56
N ARG A 89 0.76 14.85 -6.34
CA ARG A 89 0.25 14.19 -5.14
C ARG A 89 0.81 12.77 -5.01
N GLU A 90 0.69 11.96 -6.04
CA GLU A 90 1.21 10.59 -6.02
C GLU A 90 2.74 10.57 -5.87
N TYR A 91 3.45 11.48 -6.54
CA TYR A 91 4.88 11.63 -6.40
C TYR A 91 5.29 11.91 -4.94
N LEU A 92 4.73 12.97 -4.36
CA LEU A 92 5.11 13.41 -3.01
C LEU A 92 4.74 12.38 -1.95
N VAL A 93 3.52 11.80 -2.02
CA VAL A 93 3.05 10.85 -1.01
C VAL A 93 3.80 9.52 -1.11
N SER A 94 4.06 9.00 -2.32
CA SER A 94 4.79 7.75 -2.47
C SER A 94 6.24 7.87 -1.96
N GLU A 95 6.93 8.97 -2.24
CA GLU A 95 8.29 9.21 -1.76
C GLU A 95 8.33 9.46 -0.25
N PHE A 96 7.33 10.15 0.31
CA PHE A 96 7.18 10.28 1.76
C PHE A 96 6.97 8.91 2.42
N MET A 97 6.07 8.08 1.90
CA MET A 97 5.81 6.74 2.43
C MET A 97 7.09 5.88 2.42
N ALA A 98 7.87 5.95 1.35
CA ALA A 98 9.17 5.28 1.28
C ALA A 98 10.16 5.81 2.34
N ALA A 99 10.21 7.13 2.52
CA ALA A 99 11.10 7.77 3.50
C ALA A 99 10.77 7.38 4.95
N VAL A 100 9.49 7.15 5.27
CA VAL A 100 9.07 6.68 6.61
C VAL A 100 9.02 5.14 6.72
N GLY A 101 9.56 4.41 5.74
CA GLY A 101 9.73 2.96 5.78
C GLY A 101 8.46 2.14 5.48
N VAL A 102 7.44 2.74 4.86
CA VAL A 102 6.25 2.01 4.40
C VAL A 102 6.50 1.42 3.02
N PRO A 103 6.27 0.12 2.80
CA PRO A 103 6.34 -0.48 1.46
C PRO A 103 5.38 0.23 0.50
N THR A 104 5.92 0.69 -0.63
CA THR A 104 5.18 1.54 -1.56
C THR A 104 5.76 1.48 -2.97
N THR A 105 4.92 1.75 -3.97
CA THR A 105 5.42 2.16 -5.29
C THR A 105 6.23 3.45 -5.16
N ARG A 106 7.20 3.65 -6.08
CA ARG A 106 8.09 4.82 -6.08
C ARG A 106 7.79 5.69 -7.30
N ALA A 107 8.16 6.94 -7.21
CA ALA A 107 8.05 7.91 -8.29
C ALA A 107 9.44 8.30 -8.82
N LEU A 108 9.77 7.89 -10.03
CA LEU A 108 11.07 8.20 -10.66
C LEU A 108 11.09 9.61 -11.27
N ALA A 109 10.00 10.01 -11.93
CA ALA A 109 9.88 11.29 -12.57
C ALA A 109 8.42 11.76 -12.65
N ALA A 110 8.24 13.08 -12.63
CA ALA A 110 7.00 13.77 -12.98
C ALA A 110 7.32 14.77 -14.09
N VAL A 111 6.63 14.66 -15.22
CA VAL A 111 6.90 15.47 -16.42
C VAL A 111 5.62 16.17 -16.85
N THR A 112 5.69 17.50 -17.07
CA THR A 112 4.57 18.25 -17.67
C THR A 112 4.53 18.00 -19.18
N THR A 113 3.31 17.85 -19.73
CA THR A 113 3.13 17.54 -21.16
C THR A 113 3.10 18.79 -22.06
N GLY A 114 2.98 19.98 -21.49
CA GLY A 114 2.69 21.20 -22.24
C GLY A 114 1.24 21.31 -22.73
N GLU A 115 0.45 20.24 -22.62
CA GLU A 115 -0.97 20.20 -22.97
C GLU A 115 -1.85 20.51 -21.78
N ARG A 116 -3.10 20.85 -22.05
CA ARG A 116 -4.13 20.98 -21.00
C ARG A 116 -5.06 19.76 -20.98
N VAL A 117 -5.38 19.34 -19.78
CA VAL A 117 -6.30 18.24 -19.52
C VAL A 117 -7.59 18.82 -18.97
N VAL A 118 -8.70 18.53 -19.64
CA VAL A 118 -10.01 19.04 -19.22
C VAL A 118 -10.64 18.05 -18.22
N ARG A 119 -10.97 18.56 -17.02
CA ARG A 119 -11.76 17.90 -15.98
C ARG A 119 -12.94 18.82 -15.61
N GLN A 120 -13.02 19.30 -14.39
CA GLN A 120 -13.95 20.39 -14.05
C GLN A 120 -13.51 21.72 -14.68
N MET A 121 -12.20 21.91 -14.83
CA MET A 121 -11.58 23.01 -15.54
C MET A 121 -10.40 22.49 -16.37
N ALA A 122 -9.85 23.35 -17.23
CA ALA A 122 -8.65 23.02 -17.99
C ALA A 122 -7.41 23.17 -17.11
N GLU A 123 -6.74 22.09 -16.81
CA GLU A 123 -5.56 21.99 -15.94
C GLU A 123 -4.30 21.63 -16.74
N PRO A 124 -3.09 21.99 -16.28
CA PRO A 124 -1.86 21.48 -16.89
C PRO A 124 -1.81 19.96 -16.86
N GLY A 125 -1.46 19.34 -17.98
CA GLY A 125 -1.26 17.90 -18.09
C GLY A 125 0.12 17.47 -17.61
N ALA A 126 0.20 16.28 -17.01
CA ALA A 126 1.46 15.68 -16.59
C ALA A 126 1.44 14.16 -16.63
N ILE A 127 2.63 13.56 -16.60
CA ILE A 127 2.85 12.12 -16.57
C ILE A 127 3.74 11.77 -15.39
N LEU A 128 3.33 10.77 -14.62
CA LEU A 128 4.14 10.16 -13.58
C LEU A 128 4.86 8.94 -14.14
N THR A 129 6.16 8.83 -13.92
CA THR A 129 6.89 7.58 -14.08
C THR A 129 6.89 6.86 -12.74
N ARG A 130 6.07 5.83 -12.64
CA ARG A 130 5.95 4.97 -11.44
C ARG A 130 6.92 3.80 -11.56
N VAL A 131 7.58 3.48 -10.45
CA VAL A 131 8.44 2.29 -10.31
C VAL A 131 7.90 1.42 -9.18
N ALA A 132 7.85 0.12 -9.37
CA ALA A 132 7.35 -0.82 -8.38
C ALA A 132 8.02 -2.18 -8.50
N ARG A 133 8.07 -2.94 -7.39
CA ARG A 133 8.48 -4.34 -7.45
C ARG A 133 7.59 -5.15 -8.41
N SER A 134 6.32 -4.76 -8.52
CA SER A 134 5.36 -5.29 -9.47
C SER A 134 4.07 -4.46 -9.45
N HIS A 135 3.34 -4.43 -10.56
CA HIS A 135 1.99 -3.87 -10.64
C HIS A 135 0.89 -4.95 -10.60
N ILE A 136 1.23 -6.18 -10.23
CA ILE A 136 0.27 -7.28 -10.06
C ILE A 136 -0.56 -7.02 -8.79
N ARG A 137 -1.88 -7.11 -8.92
CA ARG A 137 -2.87 -6.80 -7.89
C ARG A 137 -3.78 -8.01 -7.65
N VAL A 138 -4.54 -8.01 -6.59
CA VAL A 138 -5.64 -8.98 -6.42
C VAL A 138 -6.55 -8.96 -7.64
N GLY A 139 -6.86 -7.77 -8.15
CA GLY A 139 -7.65 -7.60 -9.38
C GLY A 139 -7.06 -8.27 -10.63
N THR A 140 -5.74 -8.46 -10.72
CA THR A 140 -5.11 -9.19 -11.84
C THR A 140 -5.47 -10.69 -11.79
N PHE A 141 -5.45 -11.28 -10.61
CA PHE A 141 -5.90 -12.66 -10.39
C PHE A 141 -7.39 -12.82 -10.67
N GLN A 142 -8.21 -11.87 -10.21
CA GLN A 142 -9.65 -11.86 -10.52
C GLN A 142 -9.93 -11.77 -12.02
N PHE A 143 -9.11 -11.02 -12.75
CA PHE A 143 -9.24 -10.91 -14.21
C PHE A 143 -8.93 -12.23 -14.94
N ALA A 144 -7.95 -13.00 -14.48
CA ALA A 144 -7.66 -14.34 -14.99
C ALA A 144 -8.77 -15.32 -14.60
N ALA A 145 -9.17 -15.34 -13.32
CA ALA A 145 -10.16 -16.27 -12.79
C ALA A 145 -11.54 -16.14 -13.46
N VAL A 146 -12.05 -14.91 -13.67
CA VAL A 146 -13.36 -14.68 -14.30
C VAL A 146 -13.42 -15.16 -15.75
N ARG A 147 -12.29 -15.28 -16.43
CA ARG A 147 -12.16 -15.83 -17.77
C ARG A 147 -12.11 -17.35 -17.83
N ARG A 148 -12.03 -17.98 -16.63
CA ARG A 148 -11.95 -19.44 -16.48
C ARG A 148 -10.77 -20.05 -17.25
N ASP A 149 -9.68 -19.30 -17.36
CA ASP A 149 -8.43 -19.76 -17.97
C ASP A 149 -7.47 -20.16 -16.84
N GLU A 150 -7.57 -21.42 -16.44
CA GLU A 150 -6.77 -21.98 -15.34
C GLU A 150 -5.27 -21.98 -15.69
N ALA A 151 -4.91 -22.17 -16.97
CA ALA A 151 -3.52 -22.15 -17.39
C ALA A 151 -2.89 -20.77 -17.22
N VAL A 152 -3.63 -19.71 -17.57
CA VAL A 152 -3.20 -18.31 -17.34
C VAL A 152 -3.16 -17.99 -15.85
N LEU A 153 -4.15 -18.44 -15.08
CA LEU A 153 -4.19 -18.23 -13.63
C LEU A 153 -3.00 -18.89 -12.94
N LYS A 154 -2.70 -20.15 -13.32
CA LYS A 154 -1.53 -20.89 -12.84
C LYS A 154 -0.23 -20.22 -13.22
N ALA A 155 -0.05 -19.82 -14.47
CA ALA A 155 1.15 -19.13 -14.92
C ALA A 155 1.36 -17.78 -14.20
N LEU A 156 0.28 -17.06 -13.88
CA LEU A 156 0.33 -15.84 -13.09
C LEU A 156 0.78 -16.14 -11.64
N ALA A 157 0.21 -17.17 -11.01
CA ALA A 157 0.57 -17.57 -9.65
C ALA A 157 2.03 -18.03 -9.57
N ASP A 158 2.48 -18.87 -10.50
CA ASP A 158 3.87 -19.33 -10.60
C ASP A 158 4.83 -18.16 -10.81
N HIS A 159 4.47 -17.19 -11.67
CA HIS A 159 5.26 -15.98 -11.87
C HIS A 159 5.38 -15.15 -10.57
N VAL A 160 4.28 -14.99 -9.84
CA VAL A 160 4.26 -14.25 -8.56
C VAL A 160 5.10 -14.96 -7.51
N ILE A 161 5.00 -16.29 -7.41
CA ILE A 161 5.85 -17.10 -6.52
C ILE A 161 7.33 -16.86 -6.87
N ALA A 162 7.70 -17.08 -8.11
CA ALA A 162 9.11 -16.95 -8.54
C ALA A 162 9.67 -15.53 -8.32
N ARG A 163 8.83 -14.50 -8.45
CA ARG A 163 9.26 -13.10 -8.37
C ARG A 163 9.26 -12.54 -6.95
N HIS A 164 8.25 -12.85 -6.14
CA HIS A 164 7.98 -12.18 -4.87
C HIS A 164 8.03 -13.08 -3.65
N TYR A 165 7.86 -14.39 -3.84
CA TYR A 165 7.68 -15.38 -2.78
C TYR A 165 8.41 -16.70 -3.10
N PRO A 166 9.70 -16.65 -3.53
CA PRO A 166 10.41 -17.86 -3.96
C PRO A 166 10.52 -18.90 -2.85
N GLU A 167 10.41 -18.49 -1.58
CA GLU A 167 10.38 -19.37 -0.42
C GLU A 167 9.16 -20.31 -0.40
N THR A 168 8.06 -19.95 -1.07
CA THR A 168 6.85 -20.78 -1.11
C THR A 168 6.88 -21.86 -2.19
N ALA A 169 7.82 -21.76 -3.14
CA ALA A 169 7.87 -22.65 -4.31
C ALA A 169 8.01 -24.14 -3.97
N ASN A 170 8.64 -24.47 -2.86
CA ASN A 170 8.89 -25.85 -2.42
C ASN A 170 7.97 -26.30 -1.26
N ALA A 171 6.91 -25.55 -0.96
CA ALA A 171 5.90 -25.96 0.00
C ALA A 171 5.08 -27.14 -0.54
N ASP A 172 4.47 -27.93 0.35
CA ASP A 172 3.57 -29.03 -0.04
C ASP A 172 2.39 -28.56 -0.90
N ASP A 173 1.88 -27.36 -0.61
CA ASP A 173 0.94 -26.60 -1.44
C ASP A 173 1.49 -25.17 -1.65
N PRO A 174 2.17 -24.88 -2.77
CA PRO A 174 2.74 -23.58 -3.06
C PRO A 174 1.72 -22.45 -3.16
N TYR A 175 0.48 -22.73 -3.55
CA TYR A 175 -0.56 -21.72 -3.72
C TYR A 175 -1.23 -21.35 -2.41
N LEU A 176 -1.40 -22.30 -1.50
CA LEU A 176 -1.80 -22.04 -0.11
C LEU A 176 -0.71 -21.24 0.61
N ALA A 177 0.56 -21.62 0.45
CA ALA A 177 1.69 -20.91 1.01
C ALA A 177 1.82 -19.48 0.43
N LEU A 178 1.52 -19.28 -0.86
CA LEU A 178 1.42 -17.95 -1.48
C LEU A 178 0.33 -17.11 -0.80
N LEU A 179 -0.87 -17.67 -0.58
CA LEU A 179 -1.95 -16.96 0.12
C LEU A 179 -1.49 -16.54 1.53
N GLU A 180 -0.81 -17.42 2.25
CA GLU A 180 -0.29 -17.15 3.58
C GLU A 180 0.74 -16.01 3.57
N ALA A 181 1.71 -16.06 2.66
CA ALA A 181 2.76 -15.05 2.54
C ALA A 181 2.20 -13.67 2.15
N VAL A 182 1.26 -13.62 1.20
CA VAL A 182 0.55 -12.37 0.83
C VAL A 182 -0.25 -11.84 2.02
N THR A 183 -0.94 -12.71 2.76
CA THR A 183 -1.71 -12.34 3.96
C THR A 183 -0.81 -11.70 5.02
N ALA A 184 0.36 -12.28 5.28
CA ALA A 184 1.33 -11.74 6.23
C ALA A 184 1.84 -10.35 5.80
N ARG A 185 2.19 -10.15 4.52
CA ARG A 185 2.65 -8.85 4.01
C ARG A 185 1.57 -7.79 4.07
N GLN A 186 0.32 -8.12 3.74
CA GLN A 186 -0.79 -7.18 3.81
C GLN A 186 -1.13 -6.80 5.26
N ALA A 187 -1.07 -7.73 6.20
CA ALA A 187 -1.27 -7.44 7.62
C ALA A 187 -0.21 -6.44 8.13
N ALA A 188 1.07 -6.67 7.80
CA ALA A 188 2.16 -5.77 8.17
C ALA A 188 2.03 -4.39 7.49
N LEU A 189 1.63 -4.34 6.22
CA LEU A 189 1.43 -3.08 5.50
C LEU A 189 0.35 -2.22 6.14
N VAL A 190 -0.82 -2.82 6.41
CA VAL A 190 -1.96 -2.08 6.98
C VAL A 190 -1.68 -1.65 8.42
N ALA A 191 -0.98 -2.46 9.22
CA ALA A 191 -0.54 -2.04 10.55
C ALA A 191 0.37 -0.79 10.49
N ARG A 192 1.26 -0.69 9.52
CA ARG A 192 2.09 0.50 9.30
C ARG A 192 1.27 1.72 8.88
N TRP A 193 0.26 1.55 7.99
CA TRP A 193 -0.66 2.64 7.66
C TRP A 193 -1.37 3.16 8.91
N MET A 194 -1.93 2.26 9.72
CA MET A 194 -2.62 2.61 10.96
C MET A 194 -1.68 3.36 11.91
N SER A 195 -0.44 2.91 12.05
CA SER A 195 0.53 3.54 12.94
C SER A 195 0.89 4.98 12.57
N LEU A 196 0.74 5.35 11.29
CA LEU A 196 1.03 6.70 10.77
C LEU A 196 -0.22 7.57 10.64
N GLY A 197 -1.42 7.07 10.96
CA GLY A 197 -2.67 7.77 10.68
C GLY A 197 -2.99 7.88 9.19
N PHE A 198 -2.39 7.01 8.37
CA PHE A 198 -2.63 7.00 6.91
C PHE A 198 -3.95 6.32 6.58
N ILE A 199 -4.76 6.99 5.77
CA ILE A 199 -6.00 6.47 5.22
C ILE A 199 -5.85 6.39 3.70
N HIS A 200 -5.92 5.18 3.15
CA HIS A 200 -5.80 4.95 1.71
C HIS A 200 -7.00 5.55 0.94
N GLY A 201 -8.18 5.40 1.50
CA GLY A 201 -9.44 5.98 1.00
C GLY A 201 -10.10 5.24 -0.16
N VAL A 202 -9.42 4.32 -0.86
CA VAL A 202 -10.00 3.44 -1.90
C VAL A 202 -9.28 2.09 -1.90
N MET A 203 -9.61 1.23 -0.94
CA MET A 203 -9.04 -0.10 -0.80
C MET A 203 -9.81 -1.15 -1.62
N ASN A 204 -10.01 -0.88 -2.89
CA ASN A 204 -10.56 -1.85 -3.84
C ASN A 204 -9.55 -2.99 -4.08
N THR A 205 -10.00 -4.13 -4.60
CA THR A 205 -9.10 -5.24 -4.96
C THR A 205 -8.13 -4.90 -6.11
N ASP A 206 -8.47 -3.93 -6.93
CA ASP A 206 -7.59 -3.35 -7.95
C ASP A 206 -6.55 -2.36 -7.38
N ASN A 207 -6.64 -2.02 -6.09
CA ASN A 207 -5.65 -1.24 -5.34
C ASN A 207 -4.95 -2.05 -4.24
N CYS A 208 -5.04 -3.38 -4.29
CA CYS A 208 -4.38 -4.30 -3.37
C CYS A 208 -3.23 -5.00 -4.10
N SER A 209 -2.00 -4.52 -3.89
CA SER A 209 -0.79 -5.09 -4.50
C SER A 209 -0.44 -6.45 -3.93
N ILE A 210 -0.19 -7.43 -4.78
CA ILE A 210 0.29 -8.75 -4.35
C ILE A 210 1.70 -8.69 -3.77
N ALA A 211 2.52 -7.76 -4.22
CA ALA A 211 3.86 -7.54 -3.66
C ALA A 211 3.83 -6.94 -2.24
N GLY A 212 2.66 -6.50 -1.74
CA GLY A 212 2.53 -5.86 -0.44
C GLY A 212 3.03 -4.41 -0.42
N ASP A 213 2.92 -3.70 -1.55
CA ASP A 213 3.24 -2.28 -1.66
C ASP A 213 1.96 -1.43 -1.66
N THR A 214 2.02 -0.24 -1.05
CA THR A 214 0.98 0.77 -1.22
C THR A 214 0.98 1.26 -2.66
N ILE A 215 -0.19 1.31 -3.31
CA ILE A 215 -0.34 1.72 -4.71
C ILE A 215 -1.58 2.61 -4.89
N ASP A 216 -1.53 3.52 -5.88
CA ASP A 216 -2.65 4.38 -6.28
C ASP A 216 -3.12 5.39 -5.22
N TYR A 217 -2.31 6.40 -5.01
CA TYR A 217 -2.53 7.50 -4.07
C TYR A 217 -3.58 8.53 -4.57
N GLY A 218 -4.84 8.08 -4.68
CA GLY A 218 -5.97 8.91 -5.09
C GLY A 218 -6.46 9.80 -3.94
N PRO A 219 -7.54 9.42 -3.22
CA PRO A 219 -8.10 10.23 -2.14
C PRO A 219 -7.39 10.03 -0.79
N CYS A 220 -6.24 9.40 -0.75
CA CYS A 220 -5.50 9.12 0.48
C CYS A 220 -5.13 10.40 1.23
N ALA A 221 -5.01 10.30 2.55
CA ALA A 221 -4.49 11.38 3.38
C ALA A 221 -3.92 10.83 4.70
N PHE A 222 -3.12 11.66 5.37
CA PHE A 222 -2.75 11.46 6.75
C PHE A 222 -3.75 12.18 7.64
N MET A 223 -4.14 11.53 8.73
CA MET A 223 -5.10 12.06 9.67
C MET A 223 -4.42 13.13 10.56
N GLU A 224 -4.97 14.33 10.61
CA GLU A 224 -4.59 15.35 11.58
C GLU A 224 -5.28 15.06 12.91
N GLN A 225 -6.53 15.46 13.04
CA GLN A 225 -7.34 15.17 14.22
C GLN A 225 -7.68 13.67 14.27
N PHE A 226 -7.32 13.01 15.38
CA PHE A 226 -7.56 11.58 15.56
C PHE A 226 -9.06 11.29 15.61
N ASP A 227 -9.51 10.49 14.65
CA ASP A 227 -10.89 10.03 14.55
C ASP A 227 -10.90 8.63 13.91
N PRO A 228 -11.23 7.56 14.66
CA PRO A 228 -11.32 6.21 14.13
C PRO A 228 -12.25 6.05 12.94
N GLN A 229 -13.28 6.88 12.83
CA GLN A 229 -14.25 6.86 11.73
C GLN A 229 -13.91 7.81 10.56
N LYS A 230 -12.70 8.37 10.58
CA LYS A 230 -12.28 9.35 9.57
C LYS A 230 -12.29 8.78 8.15
N VAL A 231 -12.94 9.50 7.23
CA VAL A 231 -13.03 9.20 5.81
C VAL A 231 -12.49 10.38 5.00
N PHE A 232 -11.65 10.13 3.99
CA PHE A 232 -11.13 11.18 3.10
C PHE A 232 -11.66 11.07 1.67
N SER A 233 -12.18 9.93 1.26
CA SER A 233 -12.78 9.77 -0.07
C SER A 233 -14.17 10.42 -0.10
N SER A 234 -14.34 11.45 -0.92
CA SER A 234 -15.63 12.15 -1.06
C SER A 234 -16.76 11.28 -1.63
N ILE A 235 -16.40 10.18 -2.30
CA ILE A 235 -17.37 9.21 -2.86
C ILE A 235 -17.66 8.05 -1.91
N ASP A 236 -16.94 7.93 -0.80
CA ASP A 236 -17.17 6.90 0.23
C ASP A 236 -18.15 7.39 1.30
N GLN A 237 -19.40 7.58 0.89
CA GLN A 237 -20.44 8.08 1.78
C GLN A 237 -20.79 7.10 2.91
N GLY A 238 -20.57 5.80 2.70
CA GLY A 238 -20.82 4.75 3.68
C GLY A 238 -19.66 4.49 4.64
N GLY A 239 -18.52 5.20 4.49
CA GLY A 239 -17.35 4.99 5.33
C GLY A 239 -16.70 3.62 5.20
N ARG A 240 -16.87 2.94 4.05
CA ARG A 240 -16.31 1.61 3.81
C ARG A 240 -14.80 1.58 4.06
N TYR A 241 -14.10 2.65 3.70
CA TYR A 241 -12.65 2.80 3.81
C TYR A 241 -12.26 3.80 4.92
N ALA A 242 -13.08 3.92 5.97
CA ALA A 242 -12.72 4.66 7.17
C ALA A 242 -11.43 4.11 7.80
N PHE A 243 -10.75 4.92 8.59
CA PHE A 243 -9.48 4.57 9.22
C PHE A 243 -9.51 3.20 9.91
N ASN A 244 -10.44 3.00 10.84
CA ASN A 244 -10.57 1.74 11.59
C ASN A 244 -11.13 0.57 10.78
N HIS A 245 -11.67 0.79 9.58
CA HIS A 245 -12.15 -0.28 8.70
C HIS A 245 -11.04 -0.88 7.84
N GLN A 246 -9.89 -0.23 7.71
CA GLN A 246 -8.81 -0.66 6.82
C GLN A 246 -8.34 -2.11 7.05
N PRO A 247 -8.16 -2.60 8.30
CA PRO A 247 -7.78 -4.01 8.52
C PRO A 247 -8.84 -5.01 8.04
N GLY A 248 -10.12 -4.73 8.31
CA GLY A 248 -11.24 -5.59 7.87
C GLY A 248 -11.37 -5.62 6.35
N ILE A 249 -11.17 -4.48 5.68
CA ILE A 249 -11.19 -4.41 4.22
C ILE A 249 -9.99 -5.12 3.60
N ALA A 250 -8.81 -5.03 4.20
CA ALA A 250 -7.65 -5.79 3.73
C ALA A 250 -7.91 -7.31 3.82
N GLN A 251 -8.43 -7.79 4.93
CA GLN A 251 -8.83 -9.20 5.09
C GLN A 251 -9.91 -9.60 4.06
N TRP A 252 -10.89 -8.74 3.81
CA TRP A 252 -11.89 -8.97 2.78
C TRP A 252 -11.28 -9.06 1.37
N ASN A 253 -10.33 -8.19 1.02
CA ASN A 253 -9.59 -8.25 -0.26
C ASN A 253 -8.79 -9.56 -0.39
N LEU A 254 -8.20 -10.03 0.71
CA LEU A 254 -7.49 -11.31 0.74
C LEU A 254 -8.44 -12.50 0.55
N ALA A 255 -9.68 -12.43 1.05
CA ALA A 255 -10.69 -13.44 0.74
C ALA A 255 -11.00 -13.47 -0.76
N ARG A 256 -11.10 -12.30 -1.42
CA ARG A 256 -11.26 -12.21 -2.88
C ARG A 256 -10.06 -12.76 -3.64
N PHE A 257 -8.86 -12.64 -3.07
CA PHE A 257 -7.64 -13.27 -3.62
C PHE A 257 -7.66 -14.79 -3.44
N ALA A 258 -7.98 -15.27 -2.24
CA ALA A 258 -8.08 -16.69 -1.94
C ALA A 258 -9.02 -17.43 -2.91
N GLU A 259 -10.20 -16.86 -3.17
CA GLU A 259 -11.17 -17.42 -4.12
C GLU A 259 -10.57 -17.67 -5.52
N THR A 260 -9.61 -16.85 -5.95
CA THR A 260 -8.95 -17.03 -7.24
C THR A 260 -7.92 -18.17 -7.22
N LEU A 261 -7.39 -18.51 -6.06
CA LEU A 261 -6.36 -19.54 -5.91
C LEU A 261 -6.94 -20.94 -5.63
N LEU A 262 -8.19 -21.05 -5.18
CA LEU A 262 -8.81 -22.35 -4.85
C LEU A 262 -8.63 -23.41 -5.94
N PRO A 263 -8.81 -23.11 -7.24
CA PRO A 263 -8.64 -24.12 -8.30
C PRO A 263 -7.21 -24.62 -8.46
N LEU A 264 -6.21 -23.91 -7.93
CA LEU A 264 -4.78 -24.25 -8.03
C LEU A 264 -4.25 -24.98 -6.79
N MET A 265 -4.97 -24.92 -5.67
CA MET A 265 -4.57 -25.57 -4.42
C MET A 265 -4.70 -27.10 -4.49
N ARG A 266 -3.95 -27.79 -3.64
CA ARG A 266 -3.84 -29.24 -3.66
C ARG A 266 -5.12 -29.97 -3.24
N GLU A 267 -5.77 -29.47 -2.20
CA GLU A 267 -7.02 -30.04 -1.70
C GLU A 267 -8.21 -29.59 -2.57
N GLU A 268 -9.32 -30.32 -2.49
CA GLU A 268 -10.54 -30.04 -3.25
C GLU A 268 -11.77 -29.93 -2.33
N GLY A 269 -12.87 -29.44 -2.86
CA GLY A 269 -14.15 -29.37 -2.18
C GLY A 269 -14.15 -28.49 -0.94
N GLU A 270 -14.70 -28.99 0.17
CA GLU A 270 -14.78 -28.22 1.43
C GLU A 270 -13.42 -28.08 2.12
N ALA A 271 -12.51 -29.03 1.94
CA ALA A 271 -11.21 -29.04 2.59
C ALA A 271 -10.33 -27.85 2.13
N VAL A 272 -10.30 -27.55 0.84
CA VAL A 272 -9.54 -26.40 0.32
C VAL A 272 -10.09 -25.07 0.85
N VAL A 273 -11.43 -24.96 0.95
CA VAL A 273 -12.08 -23.75 1.49
C VAL A 273 -11.73 -23.54 2.95
N GLU A 274 -11.74 -24.64 3.76
CA GLU A 274 -11.38 -24.57 5.18
C GLU A 274 -9.92 -24.17 5.37
N GLN A 275 -8.97 -24.75 4.61
CA GLN A 275 -7.56 -24.38 4.67
C GLN A 275 -7.35 -22.89 4.32
N ALA A 276 -7.93 -22.42 3.22
CA ALA A 276 -7.85 -21.03 2.83
C ALA A 276 -8.48 -20.09 3.89
N THR A 277 -9.60 -20.50 4.48
CA THR A 277 -10.28 -19.75 5.55
C THR A 277 -9.41 -19.66 6.81
N GLU A 278 -8.69 -20.72 7.17
CA GLU A 278 -7.79 -20.69 8.32
C GLU A 278 -6.62 -19.74 8.13
N VAL A 279 -6.04 -19.69 6.93
CA VAL A 279 -5.02 -18.67 6.56
C VAL A 279 -5.58 -17.26 6.75
N LEU A 280 -6.81 -17.02 6.29
CA LEU A 280 -7.46 -15.70 6.40
C LEU A 280 -7.80 -15.33 7.85
N ARG A 281 -8.20 -16.30 8.70
CA ARG A 281 -8.39 -16.08 10.15
C ARG A 281 -7.10 -15.64 10.82
N GLY A 282 -5.94 -16.15 10.36
CA GLY A 282 -4.62 -15.76 10.83
C GLY A 282 -4.26 -14.29 10.58
N PHE A 283 -4.97 -13.57 9.69
CA PHE A 283 -4.73 -12.15 9.41
C PHE A 283 -4.82 -11.28 10.68
N THR A 284 -5.88 -11.45 11.46
CA THR A 284 -6.10 -10.63 12.67
C THR A 284 -4.97 -10.78 13.69
N ALA A 285 -4.48 -12.01 13.89
CA ALA A 285 -3.37 -12.27 14.80
C ALA A 285 -2.06 -11.62 14.29
N ARG A 286 -1.76 -11.76 12.99
CA ARG A 286 -0.58 -11.14 12.36
C ARG A 286 -0.63 -9.61 12.41
N PHE A 287 -1.79 -9.02 12.06
CA PHE A 287 -2.02 -7.59 12.14
C PHE A 287 -1.82 -7.08 13.58
N GLY A 288 -2.46 -7.74 14.57
CA GLY A 288 -2.33 -7.34 15.98
C GLY A 288 -0.91 -7.47 16.51
N ALA A 289 -0.14 -8.49 16.08
CA ALA A 289 1.27 -8.62 16.47
C ALA A 289 2.12 -7.47 15.92
N GLU A 290 1.96 -7.13 14.63
CA GLU A 290 2.69 -6.02 14.02
C GLU A 290 2.25 -4.67 14.59
N GLN A 291 0.97 -4.47 14.89
CA GLN A 291 0.46 -3.28 15.53
C GLN A 291 1.08 -3.10 16.94
N ARG A 292 1.09 -4.16 17.75
CA ARG A 292 1.74 -4.12 19.08
C ARG A 292 3.22 -3.74 18.96
N ARG A 293 3.94 -4.34 18.03
CA ARG A 293 5.35 -4.02 17.77
C ARG A 293 5.53 -2.53 17.43
N LEU A 294 4.73 -2.01 16.50
CA LEU A 294 4.80 -0.61 16.09
C LEU A 294 4.40 0.36 17.21
N HIS A 295 3.41 0.00 18.03
CA HIS A 295 3.04 0.79 19.21
C HIS A 295 4.15 0.81 20.25
N ALA A 296 4.78 -0.34 20.51
CA ALA A 296 5.92 -0.42 21.43
C ALA A 296 7.11 0.42 20.94
N ASP A 297 7.44 0.32 19.64
CA ASP A 297 8.51 1.10 19.02
C ASP A 297 8.28 2.62 19.20
N LYS A 298 7.04 3.10 18.99
CA LYS A 298 6.67 4.51 19.17
C LYS A 298 6.82 5.00 20.61
N GLN A 299 6.68 4.10 21.58
CA GLN A 299 6.73 4.41 23.01
C GLN A 299 8.11 4.13 23.63
N GLY A 300 9.04 3.57 22.84
CA GLY A 300 10.33 3.12 23.36
C GLY A 300 10.23 1.95 24.33
N LEU A 301 9.21 1.10 24.18
CA LEU A 301 8.95 -0.08 25.02
C LEU A 301 9.31 -1.36 24.28
N ALA A 302 9.47 -2.47 25.03
CA ALA A 302 9.67 -3.78 24.43
C ALA A 302 8.39 -4.24 23.69
N PRO A 303 8.51 -4.89 22.52
CA PRO A 303 7.35 -5.32 21.71
C PRO A 303 6.38 -6.27 22.43
N GLU A 304 6.89 -7.03 23.41
CA GLU A 304 6.10 -8.00 24.19
C GLU A 304 5.40 -7.37 25.40
N SER A 305 5.53 -6.05 25.57
CA SER A 305 4.96 -5.35 26.73
C SER A 305 3.45 -5.17 26.59
N ASP A 306 2.67 -5.85 27.43
CA ASP A 306 1.22 -5.60 27.56
C ASP A 306 0.91 -4.14 27.92
N ARG A 307 1.85 -3.47 28.60
CA ARG A 307 1.74 -2.06 28.93
C ARG A 307 1.76 -1.16 27.69
N ALA A 308 2.49 -1.54 26.64
CA ALA A 308 2.52 -0.76 25.39
C ALA A 308 1.14 -0.72 24.71
N VAL A 309 0.40 -1.83 24.76
CA VAL A 309 -0.96 -1.91 24.21
C VAL A 309 -1.91 -1.04 25.02
N ALA A 310 -1.95 -1.24 26.34
CA ALA A 310 -2.85 -0.50 27.22
C ALA A 310 -2.61 1.02 27.17
N LEU A 311 -1.33 1.44 27.12
CA LEU A 311 -0.96 2.84 27.00
C LEU A 311 -1.40 3.44 25.65
N MET A 312 -1.27 2.68 24.56
CA MET A 312 -1.69 3.17 23.24
C MET A 312 -3.20 3.28 23.15
N GLU A 313 -3.96 2.30 23.65
CA GLU A 313 -5.42 2.35 23.70
C GLU A 313 -5.91 3.54 24.54
N ALA A 314 -5.29 3.81 25.69
CA ALA A 314 -5.58 4.97 26.50
C ALA A 314 -5.28 6.28 25.75
N LEU A 315 -4.13 6.35 25.08
CA LEU A 315 -3.72 7.52 24.30
C LEU A 315 -4.69 7.78 23.13
N GLU A 316 -5.04 6.75 22.37
CA GLU A 316 -6.01 6.85 21.26
C GLU A 316 -7.39 7.32 21.78
N THR A 317 -7.82 6.80 22.94
CA THR A 317 -9.05 7.24 23.59
C THR A 317 -8.99 8.73 23.94
N GLN A 318 -7.89 9.19 24.54
CA GLN A 318 -7.70 10.61 24.89
C GLN A 318 -7.61 11.48 23.63
N MET A 319 -6.87 11.05 22.60
CA MET A 319 -6.80 11.79 21.35
C MET A 319 -8.18 11.95 20.69
N HIS A 320 -8.98 10.89 20.70
CA HIS A 320 -10.33 10.93 20.13
C HIS A 320 -11.26 11.85 20.91
N GLN A 321 -11.33 11.70 22.24
CA GLN A 321 -12.17 12.53 23.11
C GLN A 321 -11.74 14.01 23.11
N GLY A 322 -10.43 14.26 23.13
CA GLY A 322 -9.85 15.60 23.10
C GLY A 322 -9.78 16.22 21.70
N ARG A 323 -10.15 15.48 20.66
CA ARG A 323 -10.01 15.89 19.25
C ARG A 323 -8.60 16.35 18.94
N MET A 324 -7.61 15.63 19.48
CA MET A 324 -6.19 15.99 19.40
C MET A 324 -5.61 15.66 18.02
N ASP A 325 -4.65 16.47 17.58
CA ASP A 325 -3.85 16.16 16.40
C ASP A 325 -2.92 14.96 16.68
N MET A 326 -2.98 13.95 15.83
CA MET A 326 -2.22 12.71 16.02
C MET A 326 -0.71 12.94 15.96
N THR A 327 -0.25 13.68 14.94
CA THR A 327 1.18 13.93 14.73
C THR A 327 1.75 14.84 15.82
N ALA A 328 1.05 15.94 16.12
CA ALA A 328 1.45 16.88 17.16
C ALA A 328 1.47 16.23 18.56
N THR A 329 0.56 15.30 18.84
CA THR A 329 0.54 14.56 20.11
C THR A 329 1.80 13.71 20.27
N PHE A 330 2.20 12.93 19.26
CA PHE A 330 3.43 12.14 19.33
C PHE A 330 4.69 13.00 19.37
N ASP A 331 4.71 14.14 18.68
CA ASP A 331 5.82 15.08 18.74
C ASP A 331 5.96 15.69 20.14
N ALA A 332 4.85 16.12 20.74
CA ALA A 332 4.82 16.63 22.12
C ALA A 332 5.28 15.59 23.14
N LEU A 333 4.83 14.33 23.01
CA LEU A 333 5.28 13.23 23.87
C LEU A 333 6.78 12.97 23.71
N THR A 334 7.29 13.02 22.49
CA THR A 334 8.73 12.86 22.21
C THR A 334 9.55 13.99 22.84
N HIS A 335 9.08 15.23 22.72
CA HIS A 335 9.73 16.40 23.34
C HIS A 335 9.73 16.29 24.88
N TYR A 336 8.60 15.91 25.47
CA TYR A 336 8.47 15.71 26.90
C TYR A 336 9.40 14.61 27.43
N ALA A 337 9.47 13.46 26.74
CA ALA A 337 10.37 12.37 27.11
C ALA A 337 11.85 12.79 27.05
N LYS A 338 12.27 13.57 26.06
CA LYS A 338 13.62 14.14 25.97
C LYS A 338 13.91 15.10 27.14
N THR A 339 12.95 15.94 27.49
CA THR A 339 13.10 16.89 28.59
C THR A 339 13.25 16.18 29.96
N LEU A 340 12.42 15.14 30.20
CA LEU A 340 12.53 14.32 31.42
C LEU A 340 13.87 13.57 31.48
N GLY A 341 14.30 12.98 30.35
CA GLY A 341 15.58 12.30 30.24
C GLY A 341 16.77 13.24 30.52
N ALA A 342 16.73 14.48 30.00
CA ALA A 342 17.74 15.49 30.28
C ALA A 342 17.74 15.92 31.75
N GLN A 343 16.58 16.07 32.37
CA GLN A 343 16.45 16.38 33.80
C GLN A 343 16.96 15.22 34.68
N ALA A 344 16.64 13.97 34.30
CA ALA A 344 17.11 12.79 35.02
C ALA A 344 18.64 12.63 34.98
N LEU A 345 19.28 13.06 33.90
CA LEU A 345 20.75 13.08 33.78
C LEU A 345 21.40 14.26 34.50
N SER A 346 20.65 15.34 34.81
CA SER A 346 21.16 16.55 35.46
C SER A 346 20.95 16.59 36.97
N THR A 347 20.16 15.67 37.53
CA THR A 347 19.86 15.63 38.98
C THR A 347 20.19 14.23 39.51
N ASP A 348 20.96 14.17 40.59
CA ASP A 348 21.15 12.98 41.45
C ASP A 348 19.84 12.62 42.19
N THR A 349 18.71 12.69 41.57
CA THR A 349 17.39 12.46 42.15
C THR A 349 17.07 10.97 42.19
N PRO A 350 16.64 10.43 43.38
CA PRO A 350 16.36 8.98 43.50
C PRO A 350 15.27 8.51 42.55
N ALA A 351 15.47 7.32 41.97
CA ALA A 351 14.61 6.68 40.99
C ALA A 351 13.10 6.53 41.34
N HIS A 352 12.70 6.84 42.56
CA HIS A 352 11.33 6.74 43.05
C HIS A 352 10.45 7.90 42.57
N SER A 353 10.97 9.12 42.45
CA SER A 353 10.21 10.30 42.01
C SER A 353 9.94 10.31 40.50
N GLN A 354 10.77 9.62 39.72
CA GLN A 354 10.58 9.48 38.25
C GLN A 354 9.42 8.55 37.89
N LYS A 355 9.19 7.53 38.75
CA LYS A 355 8.10 6.57 38.57
C LYS A 355 6.72 7.17 38.83
N GLU A 356 6.66 8.13 39.80
CA GLU A 356 5.42 8.84 40.13
C GLU A 356 5.03 9.88 39.09
N ALA A 357 6.01 10.58 38.48
CA ALA A 357 5.73 11.52 37.39
C ALA A 357 5.21 10.83 36.11
N LEU A 358 5.69 9.61 35.80
CA LEU A 358 5.19 8.81 34.68
C LEU A 358 3.79 8.22 34.98
N LEU A 359 3.50 7.90 36.25
CA LEU A 359 2.19 7.39 36.69
C LEU A 359 1.11 8.47 36.79
N ALA A 360 1.50 9.74 36.94
CA ALA A 360 0.57 10.88 36.95
C ALA A 360 0.04 11.26 35.55
N LEU A 361 0.59 10.65 34.48
CA LEU A 361 0.15 10.81 33.09
C LEU A 361 -0.80 9.69 32.63
N THR A 362 -1.07 8.72 33.48
CA THR A 362 -2.08 7.66 33.26
C THR A 362 -3.27 7.84 34.20
#